data_a3043ecab9d596c6c1d3b68767925a61
#
_entry.id   a3043ecab9d596c6c1d3b68767925a61
#
_cell.length_a   1.000
_cell.length_b   1.000
_cell.length_c   1.000
_cell.angle_alpha   90.00
_cell.angle_beta   90.00
_cell.angle_gamma   90.00
#
_symmetry.space_group_name_H-M   'P 1'
#
loop_
_entity.id
_entity.type
_entity.pdbx_description
1 polymer ?
#
loop_
_entity_poly.entity_id
_entity_poly.type
_entity_poly.pdbx_seq_one_letter_code
_entity_poly.pdbx_strand_id
1 'polypeptide(L)'
;FKEDGTDDVLNLWARIGNEEGPALCFAGHTDVVPEGDETRWSTDPFAANEIDGKIIGRGATDMKGAIASFVSATKKFLDERENFAGSISFTITGEEEGIAINGTKKLLNWMQENSISFDDCIVGEPTNPKRLGEMIKIGRRGSVNGVLTVDGQQGHVAYPHLAKNPIPMLLNILNNLTSDQLDQGNEHF
;
A
#
# COMPACT_ATOMS: atom_id res chain seq x y z
N PHE A 1 5.21 11.45 12.21
CA PHE A 1 6.55 10.85 12.38
C PHE A 1 7.53 11.35 11.32
N LYS A 2 8.79 11.42 11.67
CA LYS A 2 9.88 11.85 10.78
C LYS A 2 11.14 11.06 11.06
N GLU A 3 11.92 10.77 10.03
CA GLU A 3 13.26 10.23 10.10
C GLU A 3 14.21 11.15 9.30
N ASP A 4 15.48 11.21 9.66
CA ASP A 4 16.45 12.08 8.99
C ASP A 4 16.52 11.76 7.49
N GLY A 5 16.39 12.79 6.67
CA GLY A 5 16.39 12.69 5.21
C GLY A 5 15.04 12.28 4.60
N THR A 6 13.97 12.22 5.40
CA THR A 6 12.60 11.92 4.93
C THR A 6 11.63 13.06 5.24
N ASP A 7 10.48 13.04 4.61
CA ASP A 7 9.40 13.98 4.90
C ASP A 7 8.65 13.62 6.19
N ASP A 8 8.02 14.62 6.79
CA ASP A 8 7.10 14.40 7.91
C ASP A 8 5.84 13.71 7.41
N VAL A 9 5.44 12.64 8.11
CA VAL A 9 4.22 11.91 7.80
C VAL A 9 3.23 11.99 8.96
N LEU A 10 2.02 12.43 8.64
CA LEU A 10 0.91 12.45 9.57
C LEU A 10 0.23 11.07 9.57
N ASN A 11 0.16 10.48 10.76
CA ASN A 11 -0.56 9.24 10.98
C ASN A 11 -1.66 9.47 12.02
N LEU A 12 -2.74 8.73 11.92
CA LEU A 12 -3.86 8.77 12.85
C LEU A 12 -4.02 7.41 13.52
N TRP A 13 -4.13 7.43 14.85
CA TRP A 13 -4.75 6.37 15.62
C TRP A 13 -5.95 6.93 16.37
N ALA A 14 -7.06 6.21 16.32
CA ALA A 14 -8.28 6.54 17.04
C ALA A 14 -8.92 5.26 17.57
N ARG A 15 -9.56 5.33 18.74
CA ARG A 15 -10.29 4.22 19.36
C ARG A 15 -11.60 4.70 19.96
N ILE A 16 -12.62 3.88 19.83
CA ILE A 16 -13.92 4.04 20.54
C ILE A 16 -14.27 2.72 21.23
N GLY A 17 -14.92 2.80 22.38
CA GLY A 17 -15.26 1.66 23.23
C GLY A 17 -14.37 1.56 24.46
N ASN A 18 -14.24 0.35 25.00
CA ASN A 18 -13.52 0.06 26.25
C ASN A 18 -12.56 -1.13 26.06
N GLU A 19 -11.85 -1.51 27.12
CA GLU A 19 -10.90 -2.62 27.11
C GLU A 19 -11.52 -3.96 27.57
N GLU A 20 -12.82 -3.97 27.85
CA GLU A 20 -13.55 -5.14 28.32
C GLU A 20 -14.14 -5.92 27.14
N GLY A 21 -13.32 -6.67 26.39
CA GLY A 21 -13.78 -7.47 25.27
C GLY A 21 -12.88 -7.36 24.05
N PRO A 22 -13.34 -7.87 22.90
CA PRO A 22 -12.50 -7.93 21.71
C PRO A 22 -12.17 -6.53 21.15
N ALA A 23 -10.92 -6.38 20.71
CA ALA A 23 -10.41 -5.16 20.09
C ALA A 23 -10.24 -5.36 18.58
N LEU A 24 -11.11 -4.72 17.79
CA LEU A 24 -11.03 -4.72 16.34
C LEU A 24 -10.30 -3.47 15.86
N CYS A 25 -9.35 -3.65 14.95
CA CYS A 25 -8.67 -2.55 14.26
C CYS A 25 -9.01 -2.55 12.77
N PHE A 26 -9.19 -1.35 12.21
CA PHE A 26 -9.15 -1.11 10.77
C PHE A 26 -7.86 -0.38 10.41
N ALA A 27 -7.13 -0.91 9.46
CA ALA A 27 -5.91 -0.29 8.94
C ALA A 27 -6.11 0.17 7.49
N GLY A 28 -5.60 1.36 7.20
CA GLY A 28 -5.66 1.94 5.86
C GLY A 28 -4.69 3.08 5.68
N HIS A 29 -4.62 3.60 4.44
CA HIS A 29 -3.76 4.72 4.09
C HIS A 29 -4.51 5.80 3.31
N THR A 30 -3.98 7.03 3.34
CA THR A 30 -4.56 8.19 2.65
C THR A 30 -3.68 8.74 1.53
N ASP A 31 -2.41 8.38 1.51
CA ASP A 31 -1.53 8.66 0.38
C ASP A 31 -1.94 7.84 -0.84
N VAL A 32 -1.44 8.22 -1.98
CA VAL A 32 -1.80 7.63 -3.27
C VAL A 32 -0.58 7.62 -4.20
N VAL A 33 -0.50 6.64 -5.08
CA VAL A 33 0.46 6.66 -6.18
C VAL A 33 0.15 7.82 -7.15
N PRO A 34 1.13 8.32 -7.92
CA PRO A 34 0.88 9.32 -8.95
C PRO A 34 -0.26 8.93 -9.89
N GLU A 35 -1.00 9.92 -10.37
CA GLU A 35 -2.13 9.77 -11.27
C GLU A 35 -1.76 9.16 -12.63
N GLY A 36 -0.49 9.30 -13.03
CA GLY A 36 0.01 8.88 -14.33
C GLY A 36 -0.37 9.87 -15.43
N ASP A 37 -0.69 9.38 -16.61
CA ASP A 37 -1.10 10.21 -17.76
C ASP A 37 -2.53 10.72 -17.56
N GLU A 38 -2.67 12.00 -17.22
CA GLU A 38 -3.95 12.65 -16.96
C GLU A 38 -4.91 12.61 -18.18
N THR A 39 -4.37 12.53 -19.39
CA THR A 39 -5.21 12.47 -20.62
C THR A 39 -6.01 11.17 -20.73
N ARG A 40 -5.68 10.17 -19.95
CA ARG A 40 -6.36 8.87 -19.87
C ARG A 40 -7.50 8.85 -18.86
N TRP A 41 -7.64 9.88 -18.05
CA TRP A 41 -8.75 10.01 -17.12
C TRP A 41 -9.98 10.60 -17.79
N SER A 42 -11.16 10.11 -17.44
CA SER A 42 -12.43 10.66 -17.94
C SER A 42 -12.82 11.98 -17.25
N THR A 43 -12.14 12.31 -16.16
CA THR A 43 -12.33 13.53 -15.36
C THR A 43 -11.04 13.79 -14.59
N ASP A 44 -10.90 14.97 -13.97
CA ASP A 44 -9.78 15.28 -13.09
C ASP A 44 -9.64 14.18 -12.01
N PRO A 45 -8.46 13.52 -11.90
CA PRO A 45 -8.24 12.42 -10.97
C PRO A 45 -8.38 12.80 -9.49
N PHE A 46 -8.33 14.09 -9.14
CA PHE A 46 -8.43 14.58 -7.77
C PHE A 46 -9.75 15.30 -7.46
N ALA A 47 -10.65 15.41 -8.42
CA ALA A 47 -11.95 16.06 -8.22
C ALA A 47 -13.01 15.16 -7.56
N ALA A 48 -12.78 13.85 -7.50
CA ALA A 48 -13.71 12.86 -6.95
C ALA A 48 -15.13 12.96 -7.56
N ASN A 49 -15.23 13.17 -8.88
CA ASN A 49 -16.49 13.32 -9.55
C ASN A 49 -17.33 12.05 -9.52
N GLU A 50 -18.62 12.20 -9.31
CA GLU A 50 -19.58 11.11 -9.44
C GLU A 50 -20.08 11.01 -10.89
N ILE A 51 -19.88 9.84 -11.51
CA ILE A 51 -20.35 9.54 -12.88
C ILE A 51 -21.03 8.17 -12.84
N ASP A 52 -22.29 8.11 -13.25
CA ASP A 52 -23.11 6.89 -13.28
C ASP A 52 -23.11 6.13 -11.94
N GLY A 53 -23.21 6.86 -10.82
CA GLY A 53 -23.22 6.29 -9.47
C GLY A 53 -21.88 5.75 -8.99
N LYS A 54 -20.78 6.14 -9.64
CA LYS A 54 -19.41 5.77 -9.28
C LYS A 54 -18.57 7.01 -9.02
N ILE A 55 -17.81 7.00 -7.95
CA ILE A 55 -16.80 8.02 -7.68
C ILE A 55 -15.56 7.69 -8.51
N ILE A 56 -15.18 8.59 -9.40
CA ILE A 56 -13.97 8.47 -10.22
C ILE A 56 -12.88 9.36 -9.62
N GLY A 57 -11.75 8.74 -9.26
CA GLY A 57 -10.64 9.50 -8.71
C GLY A 57 -9.48 8.63 -8.24
N ARG A 58 -8.28 9.19 -8.22
CA ARG A 58 -7.10 8.57 -7.65
C ARG A 58 -7.31 8.36 -6.14
N GLY A 59 -7.06 7.13 -5.64
CA GLY A 59 -7.30 6.77 -4.25
C GLY A 59 -8.76 6.44 -3.90
N ALA A 60 -9.71 6.51 -4.85
CA ALA A 60 -11.11 6.15 -4.58
C ALA A 60 -11.25 4.66 -4.24
N THR A 61 -10.62 3.79 -5.02
CA THR A 61 -10.60 2.33 -4.77
C THR A 61 -9.49 1.94 -3.81
N ASP A 62 -8.32 2.52 -3.96
CA ASP A 62 -7.12 2.28 -3.16
C ASP A 62 -6.72 3.58 -2.45
N MET A 63 -7.07 3.77 -1.11
CA MET A 63 -8.08 2.92 -0.47
C MET A 63 -9.08 3.77 0.34
N LYS A 64 -9.25 5.06 -0.03
CA LYS A 64 -10.12 6.02 0.70
C LYS A 64 -11.59 5.55 0.74
N GLY A 65 -12.06 4.83 -0.28
CA GLY A 65 -13.40 4.24 -0.31
C GLY A 65 -13.60 3.20 0.80
N ALA A 66 -12.60 2.37 1.08
CA ALA A 66 -12.64 1.41 2.18
C ALA A 66 -12.66 2.11 3.54
N ILE A 67 -11.84 3.16 3.71
CA ILE A 67 -11.86 3.98 4.94
C ILE A 67 -13.24 4.57 5.17
N ALA A 68 -13.84 5.21 4.16
CA ALA A 68 -15.18 5.80 4.25
C ALA A 68 -16.25 4.76 4.58
N SER A 69 -16.16 3.57 3.98
CA SER A 69 -17.07 2.45 4.24
C SER A 69 -16.97 1.96 5.68
N PHE A 70 -15.76 1.82 6.21
CA PHE A 70 -15.56 1.37 7.59
C PHE A 70 -16.01 2.41 8.61
N VAL A 71 -15.75 3.71 8.37
CA VAL A 71 -16.27 4.82 9.19
C VAL A 71 -17.81 4.80 9.21
N SER A 72 -18.43 4.63 8.04
CA SER A 72 -19.88 4.57 7.93
C SER A 72 -20.47 3.34 8.65
N ALA A 73 -19.83 2.18 8.52
CA ALA A 73 -20.23 0.96 9.21
C ALA A 73 -20.09 1.11 10.74
N THR A 74 -18.99 1.69 11.20
CA THR A 74 -18.75 1.98 12.62
C THR A 74 -19.83 2.95 13.16
N LYS A 75 -20.09 4.02 12.43
CA LYS A 75 -21.16 4.96 12.83
C LYS A 75 -22.51 4.26 12.96
N LYS A 76 -22.90 3.47 11.96
CA LYS A 76 -24.16 2.72 12.00
C LYS A 76 -24.21 1.75 13.19
N PHE A 77 -23.12 1.04 13.46
CA PHE A 77 -23.03 0.14 14.62
C PHE A 77 -23.26 0.89 15.93
N LEU A 78 -22.67 2.08 16.10
CA LEU A 78 -22.80 2.90 17.29
C LEU A 78 -24.19 3.54 17.42
N ASP A 79 -24.82 3.92 16.31
CA ASP A 79 -26.19 4.45 16.31
C ASP A 79 -27.23 3.39 16.75
N GLU A 80 -26.93 2.11 16.48
CA GLU A 80 -27.80 0.98 16.83
C GLU A 80 -27.51 0.40 18.24
N ARG A 81 -26.42 0.83 18.90
CA ARG A 81 -25.93 0.26 20.16
C ARG A 81 -25.39 1.33 21.11
N GLU A 82 -26.11 1.60 22.16
CA GLU A 82 -25.66 2.54 23.20
C GLU A 82 -24.42 2.05 23.96
N ASN A 83 -24.31 0.73 24.14
CA ASN A 83 -23.18 0.10 24.82
C ASN A 83 -22.73 -1.17 24.07
N PHE A 84 -21.43 -1.40 24.01
CA PHE A 84 -20.84 -2.64 23.54
C PHE A 84 -19.56 -2.95 24.31
N ALA A 85 -19.24 -4.24 24.46
CA ALA A 85 -18.00 -4.68 25.03
C ALA A 85 -16.90 -4.70 23.97
N GLY A 86 -15.70 -4.24 24.34
CA GLY A 86 -14.57 -4.17 23.44
C GLY A 86 -14.39 -2.80 22.80
N SER A 87 -13.57 -2.76 21.75
CA SER A 87 -13.22 -1.50 21.08
C SER A 87 -13.10 -1.64 19.57
N ILE A 88 -13.34 -0.53 18.88
CA ILE A 88 -13.08 -0.36 17.45
C ILE A 88 -12.00 0.70 17.31
N SER A 89 -10.92 0.36 16.61
CA SER A 89 -9.78 1.25 16.40
C SER A 89 -9.56 1.48 14.91
N PHE A 90 -8.96 2.64 14.62
CA PHE A 90 -8.50 3.03 13.30
C PHE A 90 -7.00 3.31 13.36
N THR A 91 -6.24 2.74 12.44
CA THR A 91 -4.85 3.08 12.15
C THR A 91 -4.76 3.54 10.72
N ILE A 92 -4.62 4.85 10.51
CA ILE A 92 -4.58 5.43 9.17
C ILE A 92 -3.22 6.09 8.98
N THR A 93 -2.49 5.65 7.96
CA THR A 93 -1.19 6.21 7.61
C THR A 93 -1.28 7.17 6.42
N GLY A 94 -0.36 8.11 6.35
CA GLY A 94 -0.13 8.98 5.19
C GLY A 94 1.04 8.55 4.31
N GLU A 95 1.62 7.35 4.55
CA GLU A 95 2.77 6.86 3.77
C GLU A 95 2.75 5.31 3.72
N GLU A 96 2.00 4.77 2.78
CA GLU A 96 1.99 3.34 2.44
C GLU A 96 2.55 3.09 1.05
N GLU A 97 2.17 3.92 0.08
CA GLU A 97 2.46 3.79 -1.34
C GLU A 97 3.87 4.24 -1.73
N GLY A 98 4.56 4.97 -0.84
CA GLY A 98 5.88 5.51 -1.06
C GLY A 98 7.00 4.66 -0.47
N ILE A 99 7.94 5.34 0.21
CA ILE A 99 9.09 4.68 0.85
C ILE A 99 8.73 3.92 2.12
N ALA A 100 7.55 4.15 2.68
CA ALA A 100 6.92 3.45 3.81
C ALA A 100 7.80 3.39 5.08
N ILE A 101 8.55 4.47 5.36
CA ILE A 101 9.43 4.58 6.53
C ILE A 101 8.69 5.16 7.73
N ASN A 102 7.96 6.28 7.54
CA ASN A 102 7.30 7.02 8.60
C ASN A 102 5.80 6.68 8.76
N GLY A 103 5.30 5.73 7.98
CA GLY A 103 3.91 5.29 7.97
C GLY A 103 3.59 4.22 9.00
N THR A 104 2.93 3.16 8.57
CA THR A 104 2.38 2.06 9.38
C THR A 104 3.40 1.47 10.36
N LYS A 105 4.65 1.26 9.93
CA LYS A 105 5.70 0.68 10.79
C LYS A 105 5.96 1.51 12.04
N LYS A 106 6.08 2.83 11.89
CA LYS A 106 6.29 3.74 13.03
C LYS A 106 5.05 3.85 13.90
N LEU A 107 3.88 3.84 13.29
CA LEU A 107 2.62 3.84 14.03
C LEU A 107 2.48 2.60 14.90
N LEU A 108 2.79 1.42 14.37
CA LEU A 108 2.77 0.16 15.13
C LEU A 108 3.81 0.14 16.27
N ASN A 109 5.02 0.64 16.04
CA ASN A 109 6.02 0.78 17.09
C ASN A 109 5.53 1.70 18.21
N TRP A 110 4.97 2.86 17.86
CA TRP A 110 4.37 3.77 18.83
C TRP A 110 3.22 3.12 19.62
N MET A 111 2.37 2.34 18.95
CA MET A 111 1.29 1.59 19.63
C MET A 111 1.87 0.58 20.62
N GLN A 112 2.90 -0.14 20.24
CA GLN A 112 3.59 -1.10 21.15
C GLN A 112 4.17 -0.38 22.37
N GLU A 113 4.84 0.76 22.19
CA GLU A 113 5.40 1.57 23.28
C GLU A 113 4.33 2.10 24.24
N ASN A 114 3.10 2.32 23.72
CA ASN A 114 1.97 2.77 24.52
C ASN A 114 1.03 1.64 24.98
N SER A 115 1.46 0.38 24.87
CA SER A 115 0.69 -0.81 25.27
C SER A 115 -0.69 -0.90 24.60
N ILE A 116 -0.79 -0.41 23.35
CA ILE A 116 -2.00 -0.50 22.53
C ILE A 116 -1.93 -1.77 21.71
N SER A 117 -2.95 -2.62 21.84
CA SER A 117 -3.08 -3.86 21.06
C SER A 117 -4.50 -4.04 20.56
N PHE A 118 -4.66 -4.95 19.62
CA PHE A 118 -5.96 -5.39 19.09
C PHE A 118 -5.89 -6.90 18.80
N ASP A 119 -7.05 -7.56 18.84
CA ASP A 119 -7.16 -9.00 18.62
C ASP A 119 -7.25 -9.31 17.12
N ASP A 120 -7.99 -8.49 16.38
CA ASP A 120 -8.21 -8.63 14.96
C ASP A 120 -7.94 -7.33 14.21
N CYS A 121 -7.43 -7.44 12.97
CA CYS A 121 -7.22 -6.30 12.10
C CYS A 121 -7.76 -6.56 10.70
N ILE A 122 -8.56 -5.62 10.21
CA ILE A 122 -9.02 -5.56 8.82
C ILE A 122 -8.17 -4.52 8.10
N VAL A 123 -7.41 -4.96 7.09
CA VAL A 123 -6.70 -4.06 6.16
C VAL A 123 -7.60 -3.83 4.96
N GLY A 124 -8.01 -2.59 4.75
CA GLY A 124 -9.06 -2.23 3.78
C GLY A 124 -8.61 -2.16 2.31
N GLU A 125 -7.54 -2.84 1.94
CA GLU A 125 -7.00 -2.88 0.59
C GLU A 125 -7.95 -3.53 -0.42
N PRO A 126 -7.97 -3.07 -1.69
CA PRO A 126 -8.79 -3.67 -2.73
C PRO A 126 -8.29 -5.07 -3.09
N THR A 127 -9.06 -6.09 -2.75
CA THR A 127 -8.69 -7.50 -2.96
C THR A 127 -9.63 -8.27 -3.86
N ASN A 128 -10.84 -7.74 -4.10
CA ASN A 128 -11.90 -8.45 -4.79
C ASN A 128 -11.85 -8.18 -6.31
N PRO A 129 -11.53 -9.20 -7.15
CA PRO A 129 -11.33 -8.96 -8.59
C PRO A 129 -12.64 -8.73 -9.36
N LYS A 130 -13.77 -9.28 -8.93
CA LYS A 130 -15.04 -9.22 -9.67
C LYS A 130 -16.22 -8.75 -8.83
N ARG A 131 -16.38 -9.27 -7.63
CA ARG A 131 -17.49 -8.95 -6.74
C ARG A 131 -17.02 -8.70 -5.33
N LEU A 132 -17.60 -7.70 -4.70
CA LEU A 132 -17.31 -7.39 -3.30
C LEU A 132 -17.62 -8.61 -2.41
N GLY A 133 -16.67 -8.93 -1.52
CA GLY A 133 -16.77 -10.02 -0.56
C GLY A 133 -16.45 -11.42 -1.12
N GLU A 134 -15.95 -11.54 -2.35
CA GLU A 134 -15.61 -12.86 -2.93
C GLU A 134 -14.24 -13.37 -2.50
N MET A 135 -13.35 -12.52 -2.02
CA MET A 135 -12.00 -12.89 -1.63
C MET A 135 -11.50 -12.09 -0.44
N ILE A 136 -10.82 -12.79 0.46
CA ILE A 136 -10.04 -12.20 1.55
C ILE A 136 -8.61 -12.72 1.44
N LYS A 137 -7.62 -11.83 1.52
CA LYS A 137 -6.21 -12.22 1.63
C LYS A 137 -5.86 -12.41 3.10
N ILE A 138 -5.36 -13.58 3.45
CA ILE A 138 -4.94 -13.94 4.82
C ILE A 138 -3.41 -13.94 5.00
N GLY A 139 -2.67 -13.56 3.96
CA GLY A 139 -1.21 -13.46 3.96
C GLY A 139 -0.71 -12.56 2.84
N ARG A 140 0.56 -12.27 2.87
CA ARG A 140 1.27 -11.44 1.90
C ARG A 140 2.54 -12.14 1.43
N ARG A 141 2.90 -11.92 0.17
CA ARG A 141 4.24 -12.25 -0.34
C ARG A 141 5.13 -11.01 -0.27
N GLY A 142 6.44 -11.23 -0.26
CA GLY A 142 7.42 -10.14 -0.36
C GLY A 142 7.48 -9.52 -1.76
N SER A 143 8.07 -8.33 -1.81
CA SER A 143 8.46 -7.66 -3.06
C SER A 143 9.89 -7.14 -2.90
N VAL A 144 10.69 -7.28 -3.95
CA VAL A 144 12.06 -6.76 -4.01
C VAL A 144 12.21 -5.95 -5.28
N ASN A 145 12.60 -4.69 -5.13
CA ASN A 145 12.93 -3.81 -6.24
C ASN A 145 14.44 -3.62 -6.29
N GLY A 146 14.99 -3.61 -7.50
CA GLY A 146 16.43 -3.40 -7.72
C GLY A 146 16.68 -2.53 -8.92
N VAL A 147 17.79 -1.83 -8.91
CA VAL A 147 18.30 -1.06 -10.05
C VAL A 147 19.60 -1.70 -10.51
N LEU A 148 19.64 -2.13 -11.76
CA LEU A 148 20.85 -2.67 -12.39
C LEU A 148 21.47 -1.60 -13.28
N THR A 149 22.69 -1.19 -12.92
CA THR A 149 23.49 -0.24 -13.71
C THR A 149 24.68 -0.97 -14.33
N VAL A 150 24.92 -0.76 -15.61
CA VAL A 150 26.04 -1.32 -16.34
C VAL A 150 26.82 -0.21 -17.03
N ASP A 151 28.05 -0.02 -16.61
CA ASP A 151 28.95 1.00 -17.17
C ASP A 151 29.70 0.46 -18.39
N GLY A 152 29.64 1.24 -19.45
CA GLY A 152 30.36 0.99 -20.69
C GLY A 152 31.53 1.94 -20.92
N GLN A 153 32.21 1.75 -22.05
CA GLN A 153 33.23 2.69 -22.54
C GLN A 153 32.86 3.10 -23.96
N GLN A 154 32.73 4.38 -24.18
CA GLN A 154 32.45 4.93 -25.50
C GLN A 154 33.60 4.69 -26.44
N GLY A 155 33.30 4.35 -27.70
CA GLY A 155 34.27 4.18 -28.76
C GLY A 155 33.65 4.32 -30.15
N HIS A 156 34.49 4.43 -31.17
CA HIS A 156 34.03 4.50 -32.56
C HIS A 156 33.58 3.11 -33.05
N VAL A 157 32.45 3.06 -33.75
CA VAL A 157 31.81 1.83 -34.21
C VAL A 157 32.75 0.95 -35.09
N ALA A 158 33.65 1.58 -35.83
CA ALA A 158 34.62 0.86 -36.65
C ALA A 158 35.76 0.18 -35.82
N TYR A 159 35.87 0.52 -34.54
CA TYR A 159 36.91 -0.02 -33.65
C TYR A 159 36.27 -0.61 -32.37
N PRO A 160 35.42 -1.65 -32.49
CA PRO A 160 34.67 -2.19 -31.35
C PRO A 160 35.57 -2.74 -30.23
N HIS A 161 36.80 -3.12 -30.55
CA HIS A 161 37.80 -3.59 -29.59
C HIS A 161 38.35 -2.49 -28.65
N LEU A 162 38.10 -1.21 -28.97
CA LEU A 162 38.47 -0.06 -28.16
C LEU A 162 37.28 0.48 -27.36
N ALA A 163 36.12 -0.15 -27.43
CA ALA A 163 34.90 0.23 -26.73
C ALA A 163 34.40 -0.90 -25.83
N LYS A 164 33.54 -0.57 -24.90
CA LYS A 164 32.75 -1.54 -24.12
C LYS A 164 31.27 -1.18 -24.25
N ASN A 165 30.55 -1.90 -25.09
CA ASN A 165 29.11 -1.70 -25.24
C ASN A 165 28.39 -2.29 -24.02
N PRO A 166 27.66 -1.48 -23.22
CA PRO A 166 26.99 -1.98 -22.04
C PRO A 166 25.73 -2.83 -22.35
N ILE A 167 25.18 -2.72 -23.56
CA ILE A 167 23.92 -3.42 -23.91
C ILE A 167 24.08 -4.95 -23.89
N PRO A 168 25.09 -5.56 -24.56
CA PRO A 168 25.29 -7.01 -24.48
C PRO A 168 25.59 -7.49 -23.05
N MET A 169 26.31 -6.68 -22.27
CA MET A 169 26.58 -6.99 -20.86
C MET A 169 25.30 -6.99 -20.03
N LEU A 170 24.46 -5.98 -20.19
CA LEU A 170 23.15 -5.88 -19.53
C LEU A 170 22.25 -7.07 -19.89
N LEU A 171 22.15 -7.38 -21.19
CA LEU A 171 21.35 -8.51 -21.67
C LEU A 171 21.84 -9.86 -21.10
N ASN A 172 23.13 -10.06 -20.98
CA ASN A 172 23.67 -11.28 -20.40
C ASN A 172 23.32 -11.40 -18.90
N ILE A 173 23.42 -10.31 -18.14
CA ILE A 173 23.04 -10.29 -16.73
C ILE A 173 21.53 -10.55 -16.58
N LEU A 174 20.70 -9.89 -17.38
CA LEU A 174 19.26 -10.07 -17.35
C LEU A 174 18.84 -11.49 -17.73
N ASN A 175 19.47 -12.09 -18.74
CA ASN A 175 19.23 -13.49 -19.11
C ASN A 175 19.52 -14.42 -17.94
N ASN A 176 20.64 -14.24 -17.24
CA ASN A 176 20.97 -15.06 -16.09
C ASN A 176 19.96 -14.88 -14.96
N LEU A 177 19.58 -13.63 -14.66
CA LEU A 177 18.59 -13.34 -13.62
C LEU A 177 17.19 -13.90 -13.92
N THR A 178 16.81 -13.98 -15.19
CA THR A 178 15.47 -14.45 -15.60
C THR A 178 15.41 -15.93 -15.94
N SER A 179 16.57 -16.60 -16.09
CA SER A 179 16.64 -18.04 -16.36
C SER A 179 16.46 -18.89 -15.11
N ASP A 180 16.78 -18.32 -13.95
CA ASP A 180 16.63 -19.04 -12.68
C ASP A 180 15.27 -18.78 -12.07
N GLN A 181 14.61 -19.83 -11.62
CA GLN A 181 13.39 -19.71 -10.83
C GLN A 181 13.77 -19.25 -9.41
N LEU A 182 13.42 -18.01 -9.07
CA LEU A 182 13.78 -17.40 -7.79
C LEU A 182 12.98 -17.97 -6.62
N ASP A 183 11.77 -18.49 -6.89
CA ASP A 183 10.88 -19.09 -5.90
C ASP A 183 10.15 -20.27 -6.53
N GLN A 184 10.09 -21.40 -5.82
CA GLN A 184 9.34 -22.58 -6.29
C GLN A 184 7.85 -22.47 -6.03
N GLY A 185 7.42 -21.41 -5.33
CA GLY A 185 6.05 -21.25 -4.88
C GLY A 185 5.67 -22.22 -3.77
N ASN A 186 4.40 -22.18 -3.41
CA ASN A 186 3.76 -23.12 -2.49
C ASN A 186 2.28 -23.27 -2.87
N GLU A 187 1.50 -23.99 -2.07
CA GLU A 187 0.09 -24.24 -2.37
C GLU A 187 -0.80 -22.98 -2.43
N HIS A 188 -0.27 -21.81 -1.99
CA HIS A 188 -1.00 -20.55 -1.96
C HIS A 188 -0.47 -19.51 -2.98
N PHE A 189 0.73 -19.75 -3.58
CA PHE A 189 1.40 -18.82 -4.50
C PHE A 189 2.07 -19.56 -5.67
#